data_87be1ec854811bfd171d7118b2a300fa
#
_entry.id   87be1ec854811bfd171d7118b2a300fa
#
_cell.length_a   1.000
_cell.length_b   1.000
_cell.length_c   1.000
_cell.angle_alpha   90.00
_cell.angle_beta   90.00
_cell.angle_gamma   90.00
#
_symmetry.space_group_name_H-M   'P 1'
#
loop_
_entity.id
_entity.type
_entity.pdbx_description
1 polymer ?
#
loop_
_entity_poly.entity_id
_entity_poly.type
_entity_poly.pdbx_seq_one_letter_code
_entity_poly.pdbx_strand_id
1 'polypeptide(L)'
;MGTIAKNLPLVLAAALFTQIARAQAAPKPDAAPKPADSPSKVLLDSWNDVGRKLIAMAEDFPEDKYDFKPNPAQRSFAEQLLHAAVNVNYFVNNLAKGMKPPTGDVKRADYATKAAVVEYVKKSFAEGAALIKSKGDGGMSDLCIDPFANQQDRFSDLAWGFIEHSGEHYGQLVVYYRVAGMVPPESHPKK
;
A
#
# COMPACT_ATOMS: atom_id res chain seq x y z
N MET A 1 64.06 28.17 -51.24
CA MET A 1 63.07 27.13 -51.04
C MET A 1 62.37 27.46 -49.73
N GLY A 2 61.20 28.09 -49.79
CA GLY A 2 60.52 28.64 -48.66
C GLY A 2 59.46 27.65 -48.08
N THR A 3 59.54 27.45 -46.80
CA THR A 3 58.54 26.64 -46.05
C THR A 3 57.44 27.56 -45.57
N ILE A 4 56.22 27.35 -46.08
CA ILE A 4 55.03 28.10 -45.69
C ILE A 4 54.46 27.45 -44.42
N ALA A 5 54.53 28.15 -43.29
CA ALA A 5 53.89 27.79 -42.07
C ALA A 5 52.38 28.15 -42.19
N LYS A 6 51.52 27.14 -42.14
CA LYS A 6 50.06 27.33 -42.07
C LYS A 6 49.66 27.56 -40.63
N ASN A 7 49.30 28.80 -40.31
CA ASN A 7 48.65 29.13 -39.04
C ASN A 7 47.16 28.66 -39.06
N LEU A 8 46.82 27.73 -38.17
CA LEU A 8 45.45 27.28 -37.92
C LEU A 8 44.89 28.13 -36.78
N PRO A 9 43.78 28.86 -36.95
CA PRO A 9 43.20 29.61 -35.84
C PRO A 9 42.52 28.64 -34.87
N LEU A 10 42.92 28.73 -33.63
CA LEU A 10 42.27 28.05 -32.51
C LEU A 10 40.89 28.70 -32.25
N VAL A 11 39.81 28.04 -32.66
CA VAL A 11 38.47 28.49 -32.37
C VAL A 11 38.15 28.07 -30.91
N LEU A 12 38.21 29.07 -30.03
CA LEU A 12 37.82 28.90 -28.64
C LEU A 12 36.28 28.88 -28.57
N ALA A 13 35.68 27.69 -28.51
CA ALA A 13 34.26 27.53 -28.27
C ALA A 13 33.96 27.81 -26.78
N ALA A 14 33.53 29.04 -26.49
CA ALA A 14 32.99 29.39 -25.17
C ALA A 14 31.62 28.72 -24.99
N ALA A 15 31.60 27.61 -24.28
CA ALA A 15 30.36 27.00 -23.85
C ALA A 15 29.72 27.88 -22.75
N LEU A 16 28.74 28.66 -23.14
CA LEU A 16 27.85 29.35 -22.18
C LEU A 16 27.00 28.27 -21.44
N PHE A 17 27.46 27.89 -20.27
CA PHE A 17 26.58 27.19 -19.30
C PHE A 17 25.56 28.19 -18.77
N THR A 18 24.39 28.25 -19.39
CA THR A 18 23.23 28.89 -18.80
C THR A 18 22.80 28.04 -17.57
N GLN A 19 23.25 28.43 -16.40
CA GLN A 19 22.68 27.95 -15.15
C GLN A 19 21.23 28.42 -15.08
N ILE A 20 20.30 27.53 -15.38
CA ILE A 20 18.90 27.73 -15.02
C ILE A 20 18.86 27.70 -13.50
N ALA A 21 18.93 28.88 -12.87
CA ALA A 21 18.65 29.04 -11.46
C ALA A 21 17.18 28.60 -11.26
N ARG A 22 16.99 27.35 -10.84
CA ARG A 22 15.71 26.92 -10.30
C ARG A 22 15.46 27.82 -9.11
N ALA A 23 14.55 28.77 -9.24
CA ALA A 23 14.00 29.49 -8.12
C ALA A 23 13.38 28.46 -7.18
N GLN A 24 14.15 28.00 -6.18
CA GLN A 24 13.58 27.29 -5.05
C GLN A 24 12.59 28.27 -4.40
N ALA A 25 11.31 27.94 -4.45
CA ALA A 25 10.32 28.68 -3.69
C ALA A 25 10.84 28.82 -2.25
N ALA A 26 10.85 30.04 -1.74
CA ALA A 26 11.25 30.31 -0.37
C ALA A 26 10.49 29.34 0.54
N PRO A 27 11.14 28.72 1.54
CA PRO A 27 10.46 27.84 2.46
C PRO A 27 9.28 28.62 3.06
N LYS A 28 8.08 28.01 3.03
CA LYS A 28 6.94 28.57 3.73
C LYS A 28 7.34 28.83 5.19
N PRO A 29 6.97 29.99 5.76
CA PRO A 29 7.28 30.26 7.15
C PRO A 29 6.81 29.09 8.01
N ASP A 30 7.64 28.67 8.94
CA ASP A 30 7.54 27.48 9.77
C ASP A 30 6.11 27.20 10.23
N ALA A 31 5.49 26.19 9.64
CA ALA A 31 4.42 25.52 10.33
C ALA A 31 5.00 24.97 11.65
N ALA A 32 4.31 25.20 12.76
CA ALA A 32 4.72 24.64 14.04
C ALA A 32 5.04 23.15 13.86
N PRO A 33 6.14 22.65 14.46
CA PRO A 33 6.52 21.26 14.28
C PRO A 33 5.35 20.37 14.69
N LYS A 34 5.03 19.40 13.81
CA LYS A 34 3.99 18.43 14.11
C LYS A 34 4.35 17.72 15.43
N PRO A 35 3.43 17.65 16.40
CA PRO A 35 3.68 16.88 17.60
C PRO A 35 4.13 15.47 17.26
N ALA A 36 5.09 14.92 18.01
CA ALA A 36 5.51 13.54 17.82
C ALA A 36 4.30 12.62 18.04
N ASP A 37 3.88 11.92 17.00
CA ASP A 37 2.85 10.88 17.13
C ASP A 37 3.46 9.67 17.87
N SER A 38 2.65 8.99 18.69
CA SER A 38 3.07 7.75 19.30
C SER A 38 3.26 6.64 18.26
N PRO A 39 4.16 5.67 18.46
CA PRO A 39 4.38 4.56 17.53
C PRO A 39 3.11 3.80 17.17
N SER A 40 2.26 3.50 18.16
CA SER A 40 1.01 2.81 17.93
C SER A 40 0.00 3.64 17.13
N LYS A 41 0.01 4.96 17.30
CA LYS A 41 -0.83 5.87 16.51
C LYS A 41 -0.39 5.89 15.04
N VAL A 42 0.90 6.00 14.76
CA VAL A 42 1.43 5.99 13.39
C VAL A 42 1.09 4.68 12.68
N LEU A 43 1.26 3.57 13.39
CA LEU A 43 0.91 2.25 12.88
C LEU A 43 -0.59 2.14 12.58
N LEU A 44 -1.44 2.59 13.53
CA LEU A 44 -2.90 2.56 13.37
C LEU A 44 -3.38 3.44 12.21
N ASP A 45 -2.82 4.63 12.07
CA ASP A 45 -3.16 5.54 10.97
C ASP A 45 -2.81 4.91 9.61
N SER A 46 -1.64 4.27 9.49
CA SER A 46 -1.22 3.58 8.27
C SER A 46 -2.08 2.36 7.96
N TRP A 47 -2.43 1.59 8.99
CA TRP A 47 -3.38 0.47 8.87
C TRP A 47 -4.74 0.91 8.35
N ASN A 48 -5.30 1.96 8.96
CA ASN A 48 -6.58 2.51 8.57
C ASN A 48 -6.56 3.09 7.15
N ASP A 49 -5.46 3.71 6.74
CA ASP A 49 -5.35 4.28 5.39
C ASP A 49 -5.35 3.19 4.31
N VAL A 50 -4.57 2.12 4.47
CA VAL A 50 -4.58 1.01 3.50
C VAL A 50 -5.92 0.27 3.51
N GLY A 51 -6.52 0.06 4.67
CA GLY A 51 -7.86 -0.53 4.80
C GLY A 51 -8.93 0.31 4.11
N ARG A 52 -8.93 1.63 4.32
CA ARG A 52 -9.84 2.57 3.64
C ARG A 52 -9.74 2.46 2.11
N LYS A 53 -8.51 2.39 1.58
CA LYS A 53 -8.28 2.26 0.15
C LYS A 53 -8.85 0.98 -0.43
N LEU A 54 -8.61 -0.16 0.23
CA LEU A 54 -9.13 -1.45 -0.21
C LEU A 54 -10.67 -1.53 -0.09
N ILE A 55 -11.23 -0.97 0.99
CA ILE A 55 -12.68 -0.87 1.17
C ILE A 55 -13.31 0.01 0.08
N ALA A 56 -12.71 1.17 -0.22
CA ALA A 56 -13.21 2.04 -1.27
C ALA A 56 -13.22 1.34 -2.64
N MET A 57 -12.19 0.56 -2.97
CA MET A 57 -12.17 -0.26 -4.19
C MET A 57 -13.28 -1.32 -4.19
N ALA A 58 -13.45 -2.00 -3.06
CA ALA A 58 -14.50 -3.01 -2.95
C ALA A 58 -15.90 -2.39 -3.12
N GLU A 59 -16.15 -1.22 -2.54
CA GLU A 59 -17.44 -0.54 -2.65
C GLU A 59 -17.71 0.06 -4.04
N ASP A 60 -16.68 0.56 -4.71
CA ASP A 60 -16.82 1.26 -5.99
C ASP A 60 -16.90 0.30 -7.19
N PHE A 61 -16.14 -0.80 -7.20
CA PHE A 61 -16.10 -1.69 -8.36
C PHE A 61 -17.46 -2.32 -8.64
N PRO A 62 -17.93 -2.38 -9.94
CA PRO A 62 -19.24 -2.93 -10.29
C PRO A 62 -19.36 -4.41 -9.93
N GLU A 63 -20.53 -4.79 -9.38
CA GLU A 63 -20.76 -6.17 -8.93
C GLU A 63 -20.68 -7.20 -10.07
N ASP A 64 -21.15 -6.86 -11.26
CA ASP A 64 -21.08 -7.68 -12.46
C ASP A 64 -19.63 -7.93 -12.94
N LYS A 65 -18.65 -7.17 -12.40
CA LYS A 65 -17.23 -7.30 -12.69
C LYS A 65 -16.43 -7.93 -11.56
N TYR A 66 -17.06 -8.40 -10.48
CA TYR A 66 -16.32 -8.96 -9.34
C TYR A 66 -15.50 -10.21 -9.69
N ASP A 67 -15.93 -10.95 -10.70
CA ASP A 67 -15.20 -12.12 -11.21
C ASP A 67 -14.29 -11.80 -12.41
N PHE A 68 -14.10 -10.51 -12.74
CA PHE A 68 -13.18 -10.05 -13.77
C PHE A 68 -11.73 -10.36 -13.42
N LYS A 69 -10.98 -10.87 -14.41
CA LYS A 69 -9.55 -11.17 -14.35
C LYS A 69 -8.82 -10.41 -15.47
N PRO A 70 -7.85 -9.55 -15.15
CA PRO A 70 -7.01 -8.91 -16.17
C PRO A 70 -6.23 -9.93 -17.03
N ASN A 71 -5.89 -11.07 -16.42
CA ASN A 71 -5.22 -12.20 -17.04
C ASN A 71 -5.83 -13.49 -16.47
N PRO A 72 -6.09 -14.54 -17.29
CA PRO A 72 -6.67 -15.80 -16.83
C PRO A 72 -5.90 -16.49 -15.68
N ALA A 73 -4.58 -16.27 -15.60
CA ALA A 73 -3.74 -16.84 -14.53
C ALA A 73 -3.83 -16.10 -13.20
N GLN A 74 -4.45 -14.91 -13.18
CA GLN A 74 -4.60 -14.11 -11.96
C GLN A 74 -5.88 -14.47 -11.21
N ARG A 75 -5.93 -14.10 -9.93
CA ARG A 75 -7.18 -14.07 -9.14
C ARG A 75 -8.19 -13.15 -9.81
N SER A 76 -9.47 -13.37 -9.59
CA SER A 76 -10.51 -12.37 -9.93
C SER A 76 -10.41 -11.17 -8.98
N PHE A 77 -11.09 -10.08 -9.31
CA PHE A 77 -11.15 -8.89 -8.45
C PHE A 77 -11.61 -9.24 -7.03
N ALA A 78 -12.67 -10.02 -6.90
CA ALA A 78 -13.17 -10.46 -5.59
C ALA A 78 -12.18 -11.37 -4.87
N GLU A 79 -11.58 -12.34 -5.57
CA GLU A 79 -10.57 -13.23 -4.99
C GLU A 79 -9.34 -12.47 -4.49
N GLN A 80 -8.95 -11.38 -5.17
CA GLN A 80 -7.84 -10.53 -4.77
C GLN A 80 -8.15 -9.77 -3.47
N LEU A 81 -9.37 -9.23 -3.33
CA LEU A 81 -9.83 -8.59 -2.10
C LEU A 81 -9.93 -9.59 -0.94
N LEU A 82 -10.49 -10.76 -1.18
CA LEU A 82 -10.62 -11.82 -0.18
C LEU A 82 -9.26 -12.30 0.30
N HIS A 83 -8.29 -12.43 -0.62
CA HIS A 83 -6.91 -12.79 -0.27
C HIS A 83 -6.24 -11.73 0.61
N ALA A 84 -6.35 -10.46 0.28
CA ALA A 84 -5.82 -9.39 1.11
C ALA A 84 -6.46 -9.42 2.52
N ALA A 85 -7.80 -9.58 2.59
CA ALA A 85 -8.52 -9.59 3.85
C ALA A 85 -8.26 -10.84 4.71
N VAL A 86 -8.05 -12.02 4.10
CA VAL A 86 -7.74 -13.24 4.87
C VAL A 86 -6.37 -13.16 5.53
N ASN A 87 -5.40 -12.51 4.91
CA ASN A 87 -4.10 -12.28 5.52
C ASN A 87 -4.22 -11.38 6.76
N VAL A 88 -5.06 -10.33 6.70
CA VAL A 88 -5.38 -9.51 7.87
C VAL A 88 -6.01 -10.36 8.99
N ASN A 89 -6.90 -11.28 8.66
CA ASN A 89 -7.48 -12.20 9.64
C ASN A 89 -6.44 -13.16 10.23
N TYR A 90 -5.40 -13.55 9.48
CA TYR A 90 -4.29 -14.35 10.04
C TYR A 90 -3.57 -13.58 11.15
N PHE A 91 -3.26 -12.33 10.91
CA PHE A 91 -2.68 -11.44 11.91
C PHE A 91 -3.53 -11.39 13.18
N VAL A 92 -4.81 -11.05 13.06
CA VAL A 92 -5.72 -10.92 14.20
C VAL A 92 -5.92 -12.25 14.93
N ASN A 93 -6.19 -13.31 14.21
CA ASN A 93 -6.47 -14.61 14.81
C ASN A 93 -5.24 -15.23 15.46
N ASN A 94 -4.08 -15.12 14.85
CA ASN A 94 -2.83 -15.61 15.44
C ASN A 94 -2.48 -14.85 16.72
N LEU A 95 -2.45 -13.52 16.65
CA LEU A 95 -1.93 -12.71 17.75
C LEU A 95 -2.95 -12.47 18.88
N ALA A 96 -4.22 -12.31 18.54
CA ALA A 96 -5.25 -12.07 19.56
C ALA A 96 -5.83 -13.36 20.13
N LYS A 97 -5.91 -14.43 19.34
CA LYS A 97 -6.64 -15.65 19.69
C LYS A 97 -5.74 -16.88 19.77
N GLY A 98 -4.44 -16.76 19.42
CA GLY A 98 -3.50 -17.89 19.39
C GLY A 98 -3.90 -18.99 18.41
N MET A 99 -4.71 -18.67 17.41
CA MET A 99 -5.18 -19.64 16.41
C MET A 99 -4.13 -19.80 15.31
N LYS A 100 -3.97 -21.04 14.84
CA LYS A 100 -3.16 -21.26 13.63
C LYS A 100 -3.81 -20.59 12.42
N PRO A 101 -3.02 -19.97 11.51
CA PRO A 101 -3.55 -19.45 10.26
C PRO A 101 -4.33 -20.54 9.51
N PRO A 102 -5.46 -20.21 8.89
CA PRO A 102 -6.09 -21.13 7.94
C PRO A 102 -5.11 -21.45 6.79
N THR A 103 -5.24 -22.63 6.23
CA THR A 103 -4.44 -23.02 5.07
C THR A 103 -5.10 -22.53 3.78
N GLY A 104 -4.53 -21.49 3.15
CA GLY A 104 -4.99 -21.00 1.85
C GLY A 104 -6.08 -19.91 1.92
N ASP A 105 -6.47 -19.46 0.74
CA ASP A 105 -7.46 -18.41 0.58
C ASP A 105 -8.88 -18.89 0.94
N VAL A 106 -9.72 -17.95 1.35
CA VAL A 106 -11.17 -18.20 1.48
C VAL A 106 -11.78 -18.45 0.09
N LYS A 107 -12.76 -19.33 0.04
CA LYS A 107 -13.39 -19.67 -1.25
C LYS A 107 -14.30 -18.54 -1.71
N ARG A 108 -14.18 -18.12 -2.96
CA ARG A 108 -15.05 -17.11 -3.59
C ARG A 108 -16.53 -17.45 -3.43
N ALA A 109 -16.88 -18.75 -3.49
CA ALA A 109 -18.26 -19.24 -3.35
C ALA A 109 -18.87 -18.91 -1.98
N ASP A 110 -18.09 -18.81 -0.92
CA ASP A 110 -18.57 -18.48 0.43
C ASP A 110 -18.90 -16.96 0.56
N TYR A 111 -18.47 -16.16 -0.39
CA TYR A 111 -18.68 -14.70 -0.48
C TYR A 111 -19.27 -14.33 -1.85
N ALA A 112 -20.40 -14.94 -2.20
CA ALA A 112 -20.95 -14.90 -3.56
C ALA A 112 -21.38 -13.51 -4.06
N THR A 113 -21.73 -12.58 -3.17
CA THR A 113 -22.17 -11.22 -3.51
C THR A 113 -21.11 -10.17 -3.23
N LYS A 114 -21.21 -9.03 -3.90
CA LYS A 114 -20.42 -7.84 -3.59
C LYS A 114 -20.53 -7.46 -2.12
N ALA A 115 -21.76 -7.44 -1.59
CA ALA A 115 -22.02 -7.09 -0.20
C ALA A 115 -21.27 -7.99 0.79
N ALA A 116 -21.22 -9.30 0.54
CA ALA A 116 -20.50 -10.25 1.39
C ALA A 116 -18.97 -10.01 1.35
N VAL A 117 -18.40 -9.72 0.18
CA VAL A 117 -16.98 -9.39 0.05
C VAL A 117 -16.65 -8.09 0.76
N VAL A 118 -17.44 -7.03 0.55
CA VAL A 118 -17.26 -5.72 1.20
C VAL A 118 -17.30 -5.85 2.73
N GLU A 119 -18.27 -6.56 3.25
CA GLU A 119 -18.42 -6.78 4.69
C GLU A 119 -17.23 -7.54 5.27
N TYR A 120 -16.77 -8.58 4.58
CA TYR A 120 -15.59 -9.34 5.00
C TYR A 120 -14.33 -8.47 5.06
N VAL A 121 -14.09 -7.65 4.05
CA VAL A 121 -12.94 -6.71 4.01
C VAL A 121 -13.05 -5.70 5.15
N LYS A 122 -14.21 -5.05 5.32
CA LYS A 122 -14.45 -4.09 6.42
C LYS A 122 -14.19 -4.69 7.78
N LYS A 123 -14.77 -5.86 8.05
CA LYS A 123 -14.63 -6.57 9.32
C LYS A 123 -13.16 -6.89 9.60
N SER A 124 -12.44 -7.42 8.62
CA SER A 124 -11.04 -7.80 8.77
C SER A 124 -10.17 -6.61 9.19
N PHE A 125 -10.29 -5.48 8.48
CA PHE A 125 -9.52 -4.28 8.82
C PHE A 125 -9.94 -3.65 10.15
N ALA A 126 -11.22 -3.67 10.49
CA ALA A 126 -11.71 -3.17 11.76
C ALA A 126 -11.18 -3.99 12.97
N GLU A 127 -11.14 -5.31 12.85
CA GLU A 127 -10.57 -6.19 13.88
C GLU A 127 -9.06 -5.96 14.05
N GLY A 128 -8.31 -5.79 12.97
CA GLY A 128 -6.89 -5.47 13.04
C GLY A 128 -6.62 -4.10 13.68
N ALA A 129 -7.39 -3.09 13.31
CA ALA A 129 -7.31 -1.76 13.94
C ALA A 129 -7.62 -1.82 15.45
N ALA A 130 -8.63 -2.59 15.85
CA ALA A 130 -8.97 -2.79 17.26
C ALA A 130 -7.83 -3.48 18.03
N LEU A 131 -7.16 -4.47 17.43
CA LEU A 131 -6.01 -5.15 18.01
C LEU A 131 -4.84 -4.18 18.20
N ILE A 132 -4.46 -3.41 17.18
CA ILE A 132 -3.38 -2.41 17.26
C ILE A 132 -3.70 -1.39 18.36
N LYS A 133 -4.93 -0.89 18.40
CA LYS A 133 -5.38 0.06 19.43
C LYS A 133 -5.28 -0.53 20.84
N SER A 134 -5.64 -1.80 21.01
CA SER A 134 -5.59 -2.47 22.33
C SER A 134 -4.17 -2.66 22.84
N LYS A 135 -3.20 -2.84 21.94
CA LYS A 135 -1.78 -2.96 22.27
C LYS A 135 -1.16 -1.66 22.76
N GLY A 136 -1.55 -0.53 22.16
CA GLY A 136 -0.96 0.77 22.48
C GLY A 136 0.57 0.77 22.29
N ASP A 137 1.22 1.84 22.73
CA ASP A 137 2.68 1.99 22.57
C ASP A 137 3.46 0.90 23.31
N GLY A 138 3.00 0.52 24.50
CA GLY A 138 3.65 -0.51 25.31
C GLY A 138 3.69 -1.88 24.68
N GLY A 139 2.70 -2.21 23.84
CA GLY A 139 2.62 -3.50 23.17
C GLY A 139 3.33 -3.58 21.81
N MET A 140 3.91 -2.48 21.32
CA MET A 140 4.56 -2.47 19.99
C MET A 140 5.76 -3.42 19.89
N SER A 141 6.47 -3.62 20.98
CA SER A 141 7.62 -4.51 21.07
C SER A 141 7.31 -5.90 21.64
N ASP A 142 6.02 -6.23 21.87
CA ASP A 142 5.65 -7.56 22.32
C ASP A 142 6.12 -8.60 21.31
N LEU A 143 6.76 -9.67 21.80
CA LEU A 143 7.14 -10.78 20.95
C LEU A 143 5.93 -11.65 20.61
N CYS A 144 5.84 -12.04 19.37
CA CYS A 144 4.80 -12.92 18.85
C CYS A 144 5.41 -13.86 17.79
N ILE A 145 4.70 -14.93 17.47
CA ILE A 145 5.16 -15.86 16.45
C ILE A 145 4.65 -15.38 15.10
N ASP A 146 5.57 -15.19 14.15
CA ASP A 146 5.22 -14.99 12.74
C ASP A 146 4.52 -16.25 12.21
N PRO A 147 3.28 -16.14 11.73
CA PRO A 147 2.52 -17.30 11.26
C PRO A 147 3.10 -17.93 9.99
N PHE A 148 3.95 -17.23 9.25
CA PHE A 148 4.51 -17.68 7.97
C PHE A 148 5.95 -18.19 8.11
N ALA A 149 6.77 -17.52 8.91
CA ALA A 149 8.18 -17.85 9.05
C ALA A 149 8.50 -18.74 10.27
N ASN A 150 7.52 -18.98 11.17
CA ASN A 150 7.69 -19.71 12.43
C ASN A 150 8.88 -19.20 13.27
N GLN A 151 9.08 -17.90 13.27
CA GLN A 151 10.11 -17.20 14.04
C GLN A 151 9.45 -16.20 15.00
N GLN A 152 10.20 -15.69 15.96
CA GLN A 152 9.74 -14.60 16.81
C GLN A 152 10.00 -13.26 16.15
N ASP A 153 8.94 -12.46 16.07
CA ASP A 153 8.99 -11.08 15.61
C ASP A 153 8.29 -10.16 16.62
N ARG A 154 8.51 -8.86 16.50
CA ARG A 154 7.75 -7.88 17.27
C ARG A 154 6.37 -7.71 16.66
N PHE A 155 5.39 -7.42 17.50
CA PHE A 155 4.03 -7.10 17.07
C PHE A 155 4.00 -6.01 15.99
N SER A 156 4.78 -4.93 16.19
CA SER A 156 4.87 -3.85 15.21
C SER A 156 5.38 -4.31 13.84
N ASP A 157 6.36 -5.21 13.82
CA ASP A 157 6.98 -5.66 12.57
C ASP A 157 5.98 -6.49 11.74
N LEU A 158 5.24 -7.38 12.41
CA LEU A 158 4.16 -8.12 11.76
C LEU A 158 3.05 -7.20 11.25
N ALA A 159 2.63 -6.22 12.04
CA ALA A 159 1.60 -5.28 11.61
C ALA A 159 2.04 -4.45 10.40
N TRP A 160 3.29 -4.01 10.35
CA TRP A 160 3.86 -3.33 9.19
C TRP A 160 3.93 -4.25 7.97
N GLY A 161 4.31 -5.52 8.14
CA GLY A 161 4.30 -6.51 7.07
C GLY A 161 2.91 -6.69 6.45
N PHE A 162 1.84 -6.69 7.25
CA PHE A 162 0.47 -6.75 6.73
C PHE A 162 0.00 -5.46 6.06
N ILE A 163 0.47 -4.30 6.51
CA ILE A 163 0.22 -3.01 5.83
C ILE A 163 0.89 -3.02 4.45
N GLU A 164 2.14 -3.44 4.38
CA GLU A 164 2.91 -3.55 3.14
C GLU A 164 2.24 -4.51 2.17
N HIS A 165 1.94 -5.74 2.60
CA HIS A 165 1.23 -6.74 1.82
C HIS A 165 -0.14 -6.25 1.30
N SER A 166 -0.90 -5.54 2.13
CA SER A 166 -2.17 -4.93 1.72
C SER A 166 -1.96 -3.83 0.68
N GLY A 167 -0.85 -3.08 0.76
CA GLY A 167 -0.44 -2.08 -0.22
C GLY A 167 -0.08 -2.69 -1.58
N GLU A 168 0.58 -3.87 -1.60
CA GLU A 168 0.84 -4.63 -2.82
C GLU A 168 -0.47 -5.03 -3.52
N HIS A 169 -1.43 -5.55 -2.77
CA HIS A 169 -2.74 -5.91 -3.31
C HIS A 169 -3.54 -4.71 -3.78
N TYR A 170 -3.46 -3.58 -3.07
CA TYR A 170 -4.03 -2.33 -3.54
C TYR A 170 -3.45 -1.94 -4.91
N GLY A 171 -2.13 -1.99 -5.07
CA GLY A 171 -1.45 -1.70 -6.35
C GLY A 171 -1.89 -2.64 -7.48
N GLN A 172 -2.05 -3.93 -7.19
CA GLN A 172 -2.59 -4.90 -8.15
C GLN A 172 -4.03 -4.53 -8.54
N LEU A 173 -4.92 -4.24 -7.60
CA LEU A 173 -6.31 -3.85 -7.87
C LEU A 173 -6.43 -2.56 -8.70
N VAL A 174 -5.48 -1.62 -8.58
CA VAL A 174 -5.38 -0.46 -9.48
C VAL A 174 -5.25 -0.90 -10.95
N VAL A 175 -4.52 -1.98 -11.22
CA VAL A 175 -4.40 -2.54 -12.58
C VAL A 175 -5.74 -3.10 -13.05
N TYR A 176 -6.50 -3.81 -12.17
CA TYR A 176 -7.84 -4.31 -12.50
C TYR A 176 -8.77 -3.19 -12.95
N TYR A 177 -8.80 -2.09 -12.23
CA TYR A 177 -9.57 -0.90 -12.59
C TYR A 177 -9.22 -0.41 -14.00
N ARG A 178 -7.93 -0.19 -14.25
CA ARG A 178 -7.46 0.39 -15.50
C ARG A 178 -7.71 -0.52 -16.70
N VAL A 179 -7.51 -1.82 -16.54
CA VAL A 179 -7.81 -2.82 -17.60
C VAL A 179 -9.31 -2.93 -17.85
N ALA A 180 -10.13 -2.72 -16.80
CA ALA A 180 -11.59 -2.64 -16.94
C ALA A 180 -12.08 -1.30 -17.52
N GLY A 181 -11.18 -0.37 -17.88
CA GLY A 181 -11.52 0.96 -18.41
C GLY A 181 -12.03 1.94 -17.35
N MET A 182 -11.71 1.71 -16.07
CA MET A 182 -12.19 2.50 -14.93
C MET A 182 -11.06 3.28 -14.27
N VAL A 183 -11.43 4.32 -13.54
CA VAL A 183 -10.50 5.13 -12.71
C VAL A 183 -10.59 4.64 -11.27
N PRO A 184 -9.45 4.28 -10.62
CA PRO A 184 -9.46 3.87 -9.22
C PRO A 184 -9.93 5.01 -8.31
N PRO A 185 -10.61 4.73 -7.16
CA PRO A 185 -11.17 5.76 -6.27
C PRO A 185 -10.18 6.85 -5.84
N GLU A 186 -8.95 6.46 -5.47
CA GLU A 186 -7.91 7.42 -5.05
C GLU A 186 -7.35 8.29 -6.19
N SER A 187 -7.65 7.96 -7.45
CA SER A 187 -7.24 8.72 -8.63
C SER A 187 -8.33 9.66 -9.14
N HIS A 188 -9.50 9.69 -8.50
CA HIS A 188 -10.53 10.66 -8.81
C HIS A 188 -10.08 12.06 -8.39
N PRO A 189 -10.47 13.13 -9.14
CA PRO A 189 -10.22 14.52 -8.72
C PRO A 189 -10.76 14.75 -7.30
N LYS A 190 -9.95 15.32 -6.43
CA LYS A 190 -10.44 15.77 -5.11
C LYS A 190 -11.44 16.90 -5.33
N LYS A 191 -12.63 16.74 -4.79
CA LYS A 191 -13.67 17.79 -4.78
C LYS A 191 -13.28 18.91 -3.82
#